data_c1ba7cbdc3983f78a76876486196a682
#
_entry.id   c1ba7cbdc3983f78a76876486196a682
#
_cell.length_a   1.000
_cell.length_b   1.000
_cell.length_c   1.000
_cell.angle_alpha   90.00
_cell.angle_beta   90.00
_cell.angle_gamma   90.00
#
_symmetry.space_group_name_H-M   'P 1'
#
loop_
_entity.id
_entity.type
_entity.pdbx_description
1 polymer ?
#
loop_
_entity_poly.entity_id
_entity_poly.type
_entity_poly.pdbx_seq_one_letter_code
_entity_poly.pdbx_strand_id
1 'polypeptide(L)'
;MTHDSHVAKTATVKNLFDSGLAGDTKQRIMELHHDSRRLWGNMTVAQTLAHCTSGLEMAMGVINPKRASFPANVMGLLIKPLVFGNDKPMRRNSPSSPELFSADHTKCDFERERGYLIAAIDRFANEGAACCSQHPHPFFGPLKPQQWAILMYKHIDHHLRQFGV
;
A
#
# COMPACT_ATOMS: atom_id res chain seq x y z
N MET A 1 3.05 29.18 39.27
CA MET A 1 4.02 28.24 38.62
C MET A 1 3.19 27.19 37.88
N THR A 2 2.88 27.46 36.64
CA THR A 2 2.12 26.58 35.74
C THR A 2 3.12 25.70 35.00
N HIS A 3 3.14 24.40 35.31
CA HIS A 3 3.89 23.38 34.60
C HIS A 3 3.22 23.12 33.25
N ASP A 4 3.77 23.67 32.21
CA ASP A 4 3.41 23.40 30.83
C ASP A 4 4.04 22.04 30.42
N SER A 5 3.25 20.97 30.53
CA SER A 5 3.68 19.63 30.12
C SER A 5 3.66 19.54 28.60
N HIS A 6 4.77 19.88 27.98
CA HIS A 6 5.00 19.65 26.55
C HIS A 6 5.12 18.15 26.32
N VAL A 7 3.97 17.48 26.12
CA VAL A 7 3.96 16.09 25.62
C VAL A 7 4.42 16.14 24.16
N ALA A 8 5.68 15.76 23.96
CA ALA A 8 6.23 15.56 22.61
C ALA A 8 5.37 14.50 21.90
N LYS A 9 4.53 14.94 20.95
CA LYS A 9 3.76 14.07 20.06
C LYS A 9 4.74 13.26 19.23
N THR A 10 4.99 12.02 19.62
CA THR A 10 5.76 11.07 18.82
C THR A 10 5.14 11.05 17.43
N ALA A 11 5.87 11.47 16.41
CA ALA A 11 5.41 11.49 15.04
C ALA A 11 5.04 10.04 14.64
N THR A 12 3.74 9.81 14.46
CA THR A 12 3.26 8.50 13.98
C THR A 12 3.60 8.35 12.52
N VAL A 13 4.13 7.16 12.13
CA VAL A 13 4.42 6.84 10.72
C VAL A 13 3.14 6.93 9.89
N LYS A 14 3.23 7.53 8.71
CA LYS A 14 2.12 7.71 7.76
C LYS A 14 1.46 6.37 7.43
N ASN A 15 0.12 6.35 7.46
CA ASN A 15 -0.65 5.12 7.26
C ASN A 15 -2.07 5.44 6.75
N LEU A 16 -2.73 4.47 6.14
CA LEU A 16 -4.07 4.65 5.53
C LEU A 16 -5.23 4.66 6.54
N PHE A 17 -5.00 4.42 7.82
CA PHE A 17 -6.05 4.62 8.84
C PHE A 17 -6.21 6.10 9.20
N ASP A 18 -5.26 6.95 8.83
CA ASP A 18 -5.42 8.40 8.90
C ASP A 18 -6.31 8.86 7.75
N SER A 19 -7.48 9.41 8.10
CA SER A 19 -8.48 9.85 7.12
C SER A 19 -8.01 10.99 6.23
N GLY A 20 -7.14 11.87 6.72
CA GLY A 20 -6.51 12.94 5.95
C GLY A 20 -5.59 12.34 4.88
N LEU A 21 -4.69 11.42 5.27
CA LEU A 21 -3.79 10.75 4.34
C LEU A 21 -4.52 9.86 3.34
N ALA A 22 -5.61 9.20 3.74
CA ALA A 22 -6.46 8.46 2.82
C ALA A 22 -7.14 9.40 1.80
N GLY A 23 -7.62 10.57 2.26
CA GLY A 23 -8.18 11.61 1.39
C GLY A 23 -7.16 12.14 0.38
N ASP A 24 -5.97 12.54 0.84
CA ASP A 24 -4.88 13.01 -0.01
C ASP A 24 -4.46 11.96 -1.05
N THR A 25 -4.40 10.69 -0.62
CA THR A 25 -4.07 9.57 -1.53
C THR A 25 -5.11 9.43 -2.64
N LYS A 26 -6.40 9.51 -2.32
CA LYS A 26 -7.49 9.47 -3.32
C LYS A 26 -7.44 10.68 -4.26
N GLN A 27 -7.14 11.86 -3.74
CA GLN A 27 -7.00 13.06 -4.59
C GLN A 27 -5.88 12.89 -5.61
N ARG A 28 -4.72 12.38 -5.23
CA ARG A 28 -3.60 12.07 -6.14
C ARG A 28 -3.98 11.00 -7.17
N ILE A 29 -4.78 9.99 -6.80
CA ILE A 29 -5.32 9.01 -7.75
C ILE A 29 -6.21 9.69 -8.80
N MET A 30 -6.98 10.70 -8.41
CA MET A 30 -7.84 11.47 -9.34
C MET A 30 -7.04 12.36 -10.31
N GLU A 31 -5.79 12.69 -10.01
CA GLU A 31 -4.87 13.41 -10.90
C GLU A 31 -4.28 12.52 -12.02
N LEU A 32 -4.42 11.18 -11.90
CA LEU A 32 -4.00 10.26 -12.95
C LEU A 32 -4.94 10.30 -14.15
N HIS A 33 -4.38 10.12 -15.34
CA HIS A 33 -5.07 10.00 -16.61
C HIS A 33 -4.75 8.66 -17.29
N HIS A 34 -5.59 8.20 -18.20
CA HIS A 34 -5.41 6.91 -18.90
C HIS A 34 -4.09 6.83 -19.67
N ASP A 35 -3.54 7.97 -20.07
CA ASP A 35 -2.28 8.12 -20.81
C ASP A 35 -1.12 8.62 -19.92
N SER A 36 -1.29 8.68 -18.60
CA SER A 36 -0.24 9.07 -17.66
C SER A 36 1.02 8.24 -17.90
N ARG A 37 2.16 8.94 -18.10
CA ARG A 37 3.45 8.30 -18.39
C ARG A 37 4.19 7.95 -17.11
N ARG A 38 4.62 6.70 -17.01
CA ARG A 38 5.45 6.26 -15.89
C ARG A 38 6.86 6.83 -15.95
N LEU A 39 7.41 7.18 -14.81
CA LEU A 39 8.79 7.62 -14.66
C LEU A 39 9.77 6.43 -14.52
N TRP A 40 9.28 5.26 -14.10
CA TRP A 40 10.03 3.99 -13.99
C TRP A 40 9.08 2.78 -14.02
N GLY A 41 9.66 1.56 -14.07
CA GLY A 41 8.88 0.32 -14.09
C GLY A 41 8.23 0.01 -15.44
N ASN A 42 7.39 -1.03 -15.48
CA ASN A 42 6.83 -1.57 -16.71
C ASN A 42 5.30 -1.52 -16.80
N MET A 43 4.59 -1.39 -15.68
CA MET A 43 3.12 -1.37 -15.67
C MET A 43 2.57 -0.10 -16.31
N THR A 44 1.44 -0.22 -17.01
CA THR A 44 0.60 0.91 -17.38
C THR A 44 -0.09 1.49 -16.15
N VAL A 45 -0.68 2.68 -16.27
CA VAL A 45 -1.42 3.29 -15.16
C VAL A 45 -2.59 2.41 -14.72
N ALA A 46 -3.35 1.84 -15.65
CA ALA A 46 -4.47 0.95 -15.32
C ALA A 46 -4.01 -0.35 -14.61
N GLN A 47 -2.92 -0.96 -15.08
CA GLN A 47 -2.29 -2.11 -14.41
C GLN A 47 -1.83 -1.77 -12.99
N THR A 48 -1.30 -0.57 -12.78
CA THR A 48 -0.85 -0.11 -11.47
C THR A 48 -2.02 0.10 -10.51
N LEU A 49 -3.13 0.67 -10.98
CA LEU A 49 -4.35 0.81 -10.18
C LEU A 49 -4.88 -0.56 -9.74
N ALA A 50 -4.98 -1.52 -10.66
CA ALA A 50 -5.38 -2.90 -10.36
C ALA A 50 -4.43 -3.57 -9.36
N HIS A 51 -3.12 -3.39 -9.52
CA HIS A 51 -2.10 -3.92 -8.62
C HIS A 51 -2.23 -3.33 -7.20
N CYS A 52 -2.48 -2.03 -7.07
CA CYS A 52 -2.70 -1.39 -5.77
C CYS A 52 -3.99 -1.91 -5.11
N THR A 53 -5.05 -2.15 -5.89
CA THR A 53 -6.30 -2.78 -5.40
C THR A 53 -6.01 -4.18 -4.85
N SER A 54 -5.28 -5.03 -5.60
CA SER A 54 -4.88 -6.37 -5.13
C SER A 54 -4.04 -6.32 -3.86
N GLY A 55 -3.20 -5.30 -3.69
CA GLY A 55 -2.46 -5.06 -2.44
C GLY A 55 -3.39 -4.83 -1.25
N LEU A 56 -4.43 -4.00 -1.41
CA LEU A 56 -5.46 -3.76 -0.38
C LEU A 56 -6.31 -5.00 -0.12
N GLU A 57 -6.68 -5.76 -1.16
CA GLU A 57 -7.39 -7.03 -1.02
C GLU A 57 -6.59 -8.05 -0.23
N MET A 58 -5.27 -8.11 -0.42
CA MET A 58 -4.38 -8.92 0.41
C MET A 58 -4.36 -8.40 1.86
N ALA A 59 -4.28 -7.09 2.06
CA ALA A 59 -4.31 -6.51 3.40
C ALA A 59 -5.63 -6.76 4.15
N MET A 60 -6.73 -6.91 3.42
CA MET A 60 -8.06 -7.26 3.94
C MET A 60 -8.35 -8.77 3.95
N GLY A 61 -7.40 -9.61 3.53
CA GLY A 61 -7.58 -11.08 3.53
C GLY A 61 -8.51 -11.61 2.45
N VAL A 62 -8.86 -10.81 1.45
CA VAL A 62 -9.67 -11.24 0.29
C VAL A 62 -8.84 -12.17 -0.59
N ILE A 63 -7.58 -11.86 -0.80
CA ILE A 63 -6.60 -12.72 -1.46
C ILE A 63 -5.46 -13.07 -0.50
N ASN A 64 -4.94 -14.29 -0.58
CA ASN A 64 -3.91 -14.80 0.31
C ASN A 64 -2.77 -15.43 -0.49
N PRO A 65 -1.83 -14.60 -1.00
CA PRO A 65 -0.69 -15.10 -1.74
C PRO A 65 0.18 -16.05 -0.91
N LYS A 66 0.82 -17.01 -1.57
CA LYS A 66 1.74 -17.94 -0.92
C LYS A 66 2.93 -17.21 -0.31
N ARG A 67 3.41 -17.72 0.82
CA ARG A 67 4.59 -17.17 1.48
C ARG A 67 5.81 -17.31 0.58
N ALA A 68 6.62 -16.26 0.53
CA ALA A 68 7.90 -16.29 -0.17
C ALA A 68 8.80 -17.40 0.39
N SER A 69 9.57 -18.03 -0.50
CA SER A 69 10.54 -19.05 -0.12
C SER A 69 11.80 -18.45 0.51
N PHE A 70 12.63 -19.29 1.10
CA PHE A 70 13.98 -18.91 1.53
C PHE A 70 14.84 -18.51 0.30
N PRO A 71 15.66 -17.45 0.41
CA PRO A 71 15.94 -16.60 1.58
C PRO A 71 15.03 -15.36 1.71
N ALA A 72 14.10 -15.12 0.78
CA ALA A 72 13.29 -13.89 0.73
C ALA A 72 12.42 -13.70 1.99
N ASN A 73 11.85 -14.76 2.54
CA ASN A 73 11.05 -14.72 3.78
C ASN A 73 11.85 -14.29 5.00
N VAL A 74 13.13 -14.69 5.10
CA VAL A 74 14.03 -14.27 6.19
C VAL A 74 14.45 -12.81 6.01
N MET A 75 14.76 -12.41 4.78
CA MET A 75 15.10 -11.03 4.46
C MET A 75 13.95 -10.07 4.82
N GLY A 76 12.71 -10.48 4.53
CA GLY A 76 11.53 -9.68 4.89
C GLY A 76 11.40 -9.43 6.38
N LEU A 77 11.69 -10.43 7.21
CA LEU A 77 11.68 -10.28 8.66
C LEU A 77 12.78 -9.32 9.15
N LEU A 78 13.96 -9.38 8.56
CA LEU A 78 15.11 -8.54 8.96
C LEU A 78 14.90 -7.08 8.63
N ILE A 79 14.31 -6.76 7.46
CA ILE A 79 14.08 -5.37 7.04
C ILE A 79 12.77 -4.77 7.59
N LYS A 80 11.94 -5.57 8.26
CA LYS A 80 10.65 -5.14 8.82
C LYS A 80 10.75 -3.86 9.67
N PRO A 81 11.70 -3.70 10.62
CA PRO A 81 11.83 -2.46 11.39
C PRO A 81 12.13 -1.24 10.53
N LEU A 82 12.90 -1.40 9.45
CA LEU A 82 13.25 -0.32 8.53
C LEU A 82 12.04 0.13 7.70
N VAL A 83 11.17 -0.80 7.33
CA VAL A 83 9.98 -0.47 6.51
C VAL A 83 8.90 0.21 7.36
N PHE A 84 8.67 -0.27 8.58
CA PHE A 84 7.55 0.18 9.43
C PHE A 84 7.93 1.23 10.46
N GLY A 85 9.20 1.54 10.63
CA GLY A 85 9.69 2.48 11.65
C GLY A 85 9.91 3.93 11.17
N ASN A 86 9.64 4.24 9.91
CA ASN A 86 9.86 5.59 9.36
C ASN A 86 9.02 5.88 8.12
N ASP A 87 9.02 7.14 7.65
CA ASP A 87 8.26 7.59 6.47
C ASP A 87 9.04 7.54 5.14
N LYS A 88 10.21 6.89 5.12
CA LYS A 88 10.98 6.79 3.87
C LYS A 88 10.18 6.05 2.79
N PRO A 89 10.20 6.53 1.55
CA PRO A 89 9.55 5.87 0.43
C PRO A 89 10.07 4.44 0.22
N MET A 90 9.26 3.60 -0.37
CA MET A 90 9.70 2.28 -0.81
C MET A 90 10.77 2.40 -1.91
N ARG A 91 11.70 1.45 -1.93
CA ARG A 91 12.73 1.38 -2.96
C ARG A 91 12.10 1.07 -4.33
N ARG A 92 12.54 1.77 -5.38
CA ARG A 92 12.13 1.48 -6.76
C ARG A 92 12.49 0.06 -7.16
N ASN A 93 11.67 -0.54 -8.02
CA ASN A 93 11.87 -1.90 -8.52
C ASN A 93 11.98 -2.99 -7.42
N SER A 94 11.29 -2.81 -6.30
CA SER A 94 11.17 -3.84 -5.28
C SER A 94 10.39 -5.04 -5.84
N PRO A 95 10.82 -6.29 -5.56
CA PRO A 95 10.09 -7.47 -5.98
C PRO A 95 8.67 -7.48 -5.40
N SER A 96 7.70 -7.90 -6.18
CA SER A 96 6.31 -8.11 -5.76
C SER A 96 5.91 -9.57 -6.00
N SER A 97 4.93 -10.06 -5.24
CA SER A 97 4.39 -11.40 -5.44
C SER A 97 3.66 -11.48 -6.78
N PRO A 98 3.92 -12.52 -7.60
CA PRO A 98 3.25 -12.69 -8.91
C PRO A 98 1.72 -12.69 -8.80
N GLU A 99 1.16 -13.19 -7.70
CA GLU A 99 -0.28 -13.25 -7.45
C GLU A 99 -0.94 -11.86 -7.29
N LEU A 100 -0.16 -10.82 -7.01
CA LEU A 100 -0.65 -9.42 -7.00
C LEU A 100 -0.73 -8.82 -8.41
N PHE A 101 -0.22 -9.53 -9.41
CA PHE A 101 -0.43 -9.22 -10.80
C PHE A 101 -1.59 -10.09 -11.28
N SER A 102 -2.80 -9.55 -11.40
CA SER A 102 -3.95 -10.33 -11.88
C SER A 102 -3.65 -10.95 -13.26
N ALA A 103 -4.20 -12.13 -13.52
CA ALA A 103 -3.85 -12.94 -14.66
C ALA A 103 -4.17 -12.33 -16.05
N ASP A 104 -4.91 -11.23 -16.12
CA ASP A 104 -5.32 -10.59 -17.38
C ASP A 104 -5.10 -9.07 -17.38
N HIS A 105 -3.85 -8.64 -17.19
CA HIS A 105 -3.48 -7.22 -17.26
C HIS A 105 -3.72 -6.56 -18.63
N THR A 106 -4.05 -7.34 -19.66
CA THR A 106 -4.36 -6.82 -21.00
C THR A 106 -5.73 -6.17 -21.08
N LYS A 107 -6.60 -6.42 -20.10
CA LYS A 107 -7.99 -5.95 -20.04
C LYS A 107 -8.28 -4.95 -18.93
N CYS A 108 -7.25 -4.34 -18.32
CA CYS A 108 -7.45 -3.31 -17.30
C CYS A 108 -8.05 -2.06 -17.94
N ASP A 109 -9.28 -1.73 -17.58
CA ASP A 109 -9.94 -0.46 -17.91
C ASP A 109 -9.57 0.58 -16.86
N PHE A 110 -9.04 1.71 -17.30
CA PHE A 110 -8.51 2.74 -16.40
C PHE A 110 -9.55 3.29 -15.42
N GLU A 111 -10.74 3.65 -15.90
CA GLU A 111 -11.77 4.25 -15.06
C GLU A 111 -12.34 3.25 -14.05
N ARG A 112 -12.52 2.02 -14.48
CA ARG A 112 -12.98 0.93 -13.62
C ARG A 112 -11.95 0.64 -12.52
N GLU A 113 -10.67 0.48 -12.86
CA GLU A 113 -9.62 0.18 -11.89
C GLU A 113 -9.39 1.34 -10.92
N ARG A 114 -9.54 2.60 -11.39
CA ARG A 114 -9.51 3.79 -10.54
C ARG A 114 -10.65 3.77 -9.51
N GLY A 115 -11.85 3.44 -9.96
CA GLY A 115 -13.02 3.31 -9.08
C GLY A 115 -12.84 2.21 -8.03
N TYR A 116 -12.32 1.05 -8.43
CA TYR A 116 -12.06 -0.06 -7.51
C TYR A 116 -11.01 0.30 -6.45
N LEU A 117 -9.91 0.95 -6.85
CA LEU A 117 -8.89 1.37 -5.90
C LEU A 117 -9.42 2.39 -4.88
N ILE A 118 -10.19 3.39 -5.32
CA ILE A 118 -10.79 4.38 -4.41
C ILE A 118 -11.74 3.69 -3.42
N ALA A 119 -12.61 2.80 -3.90
CA ALA A 119 -13.54 2.06 -3.05
C ALA A 119 -12.80 1.15 -2.04
N ALA A 120 -11.71 0.51 -2.46
CA ALA A 120 -10.88 -0.32 -1.58
C ALA A 120 -10.17 0.51 -0.49
N ILE A 121 -9.67 1.72 -0.83
CA ILE A 121 -9.10 2.66 0.15
C ILE A 121 -10.15 3.08 1.16
N ASP A 122 -11.35 3.46 0.70
CA ASP A 122 -12.45 3.88 1.59
C ASP A 122 -12.84 2.75 2.54
N ARG A 123 -13.00 1.54 2.02
CA ARG A 123 -13.30 0.37 2.84
C ARG A 123 -12.23 0.13 3.88
N PHE A 124 -10.96 0.06 3.47
CA PHE A 124 -9.82 -0.21 4.35
C PHE A 124 -9.67 0.85 5.44
N ALA A 125 -9.80 2.14 5.10
CA ALA A 125 -9.69 3.24 6.05
C ALA A 125 -10.86 3.26 7.04
N ASN A 126 -12.10 3.01 6.59
CA ASN A 126 -13.30 3.06 7.42
C ASN A 126 -13.42 1.85 8.35
N GLU A 127 -13.14 0.64 7.87
CA GLU A 127 -13.20 -0.59 8.69
C GLU A 127 -11.97 -0.73 9.61
N GLY A 128 -10.87 -0.08 9.26
CA GLY A 128 -9.68 0.03 10.11
C GLY A 128 -9.07 -1.33 10.48
N ALA A 129 -8.69 -1.49 11.74
CA ALA A 129 -8.05 -2.71 12.23
C ALA A 129 -8.92 -3.97 12.08
N ALA A 130 -10.24 -3.82 12.04
CA ALA A 130 -11.17 -4.95 11.98
C ALA A 130 -11.14 -5.69 10.64
N CYS A 131 -10.84 -5.01 9.53
CA CYS A 131 -10.75 -5.64 8.21
C CYS A 131 -9.38 -6.26 7.90
N CYS A 132 -8.37 -6.07 8.77
CA CYS A 132 -7.02 -6.52 8.47
C CYS A 132 -6.89 -8.04 8.49
N SER A 133 -6.18 -8.54 7.48
CA SER A 133 -5.88 -9.96 7.31
C SER A 133 -5.14 -10.54 8.51
N GLN A 134 -5.56 -11.73 8.93
CA GLN A 134 -4.83 -12.57 9.89
C GLN A 134 -3.79 -13.47 9.20
N HIS A 135 -3.82 -13.55 7.86
CA HIS A 135 -2.81 -14.28 7.10
C HIS A 135 -1.47 -13.53 7.08
N PRO A 136 -0.35 -14.24 7.20
CA PRO A 136 0.96 -13.61 7.11
C PRO A 136 1.19 -12.99 5.73
N HIS A 137 1.76 -11.79 5.70
CA HIS A 137 2.23 -11.20 4.44
C HIS A 137 3.30 -12.10 3.79
N PRO A 138 3.27 -12.33 2.48
CA PRO A 138 4.19 -13.25 1.79
C PRO A 138 5.66 -13.01 2.12
N PHE A 139 6.08 -11.76 2.17
CA PHE A 139 7.47 -11.38 2.42
C PHE A 139 7.76 -11.04 3.89
N PHE A 140 6.90 -10.23 4.55
CA PHE A 140 7.14 -9.73 5.91
C PHE A 140 6.65 -10.68 7.03
N GLY A 141 5.94 -11.77 6.70
CA GLY A 141 5.31 -12.62 7.70
C GLY A 141 4.14 -11.94 8.43
N PRO A 142 3.82 -12.33 9.67
CA PRO A 142 2.70 -11.76 10.40
C PRO A 142 2.82 -10.23 10.55
N LEU A 143 1.76 -9.51 10.24
CA LEU A 143 1.67 -8.05 10.37
C LEU A 143 0.55 -7.67 11.34
N LYS A 144 0.82 -6.67 12.19
CA LYS A 144 -0.21 -6.01 12.99
C LYS A 144 -1.07 -5.10 12.10
N PRO A 145 -2.33 -4.78 12.47
CA PRO A 145 -3.18 -3.88 11.69
C PRO A 145 -2.50 -2.56 11.32
N GLN A 146 -1.81 -1.92 12.27
CA GLN A 146 -1.07 -0.69 12.00
C GLN A 146 0.05 -0.88 10.96
N GLN A 147 0.71 -2.03 10.94
CA GLN A 147 1.73 -2.34 9.94
C GLN A 147 1.10 -2.53 8.55
N TRP A 148 -0.07 -3.16 8.46
CA TRP A 148 -0.83 -3.22 7.23
C TRP A 148 -1.17 -1.83 6.69
N ALA A 149 -1.65 -0.93 7.56
CA ALA A 149 -2.00 0.45 7.18
C ALA A 149 -0.78 1.26 6.69
N ILE A 150 0.37 1.12 7.35
CA ILE A 150 1.64 1.73 6.93
C ILE A 150 2.07 1.17 5.57
N LEU A 151 2.03 -0.16 5.41
CA LEU A 151 2.46 -0.81 4.17
C LEU A 151 1.60 -0.38 2.98
N MET A 152 0.29 -0.36 3.14
CA MET A 152 -0.64 0.03 2.07
C MET A 152 -0.48 1.50 1.69
N TYR A 153 -0.30 2.41 2.67
CA TYR A 153 0.02 3.80 2.38
C TYR A 153 1.31 3.91 1.55
N LYS A 154 2.39 3.28 2.00
CA LYS A 154 3.68 3.32 1.31
C LYS A 154 3.64 2.68 -0.08
N HIS A 155 2.89 1.60 -0.24
CA HIS A 155 2.74 0.89 -1.50
C HIS A 155 2.02 1.76 -2.54
N ILE A 156 0.89 2.37 -2.16
CA ILE A 156 0.16 3.26 -3.07
C ILE A 156 0.97 4.54 -3.34
N ASP A 157 1.56 5.17 -2.33
CA ASP A 157 2.44 6.34 -2.51
C ASP A 157 3.60 6.05 -3.46
N HIS A 158 4.22 4.86 -3.37
CA HIS A 158 5.27 4.42 -4.29
C HIS A 158 4.80 4.42 -5.74
N HIS A 159 3.61 3.88 -5.98
CA HIS A 159 3.03 3.79 -7.32
C HIS A 159 2.51 5.14 -7.83
N LEU A 160 1.97 6.01 -6.97
CA LEU A 160 1.60 7.37 -7.37
C LEU A 160 2.83 8.17 -7.81
N ARG A 161 3.93 8.10 -7.05
CA ARG A 161 5.22 8.69 -7.45
C ARG A 161 5.77 8.10 -8.75
N GLN A 162 5.43 6.87 -9.08
CA GLN A 162 5.81 6.24 -10.35
C GLN A 162 5.23 6.99 -11.56
N PHE A 163 4.11 7.67 -11.37
CA PHE A 163 3.44 8.48 -12.39
C PHE A 163 3.57 9.99 -12.14
N GLY A 164 4.35 10.41 -11.15
CA GLY A 164 4.66 11.81 -10.90
C GLY A 164 3.61 12.59 -10.11
N VAL A 165 2.67 11.89 -9.48
CA VAL A 165 1.62 12.48 -8.63
C VAL A 165 1.81 12.11 -7.18
#